data_ea37388f4ed47513ea9c8ab144e2a197
#
_entry.id   ea37388f4ed47513ea9c8ab144e2a197
#
_cell.length_a   1.000
_cell.length_b   1.000
_cell.length_c   1.000
_cell.angle_alpha   90.00
_cell.angle_beta   90.00
_cell.angle_gamma   90.00
#
_symmetry.space_group_name_H-M   'P 1'
#
loop_
_entity.id
_entity.type
_entity.pdbx_description
1 polymer ?
#
loop_
_entity_poly.entity_id
_entity_poly.type
_entity_poly.pdbx_seq_one_letter_code
_entity_poly.pdbx_strand_id
1 'polypeptide(L)'
;MKTLQDYIDKLNKLNFKEMYENDFFLTWEKTDEELEAVWTVADALRYMRENNISTKVFESGLGISLFRDNSTRTRFSFASACNLLGLEVQDLDEGKSQVAHGETVRETANMISFMADVIGIRDDMYIGKGNAYMHEVVDAVTQGHKDGILEQKPTLVNLQCDIDHPTQCMADMLHIIHEFGGVENLKGKKLAMTWAYSPSYGKPLSVPQGVVGLMTRMGMEVVLAHPEGYEIMPEVEEVARKNAEKTGGSFRVSHDMADAFKDADIVYPKSWAPFAAMEKRTNLYAEGDSEGIKTLEKELLAQNAEHKDWCCTEELMKTTKDGKALYLHCLPADINDVSCKDGEVEATVFDRYRDPLYKEASYKPYVIAAMIMLAKFADPAEVLKKLEEKEIGRASC
;
A
#
# COMPACT_ATOMS: atom_id res chain seq x y z
N MET A 1 23.08 -8.66 14.66
CA MET A 1 22.36 -7.57 13.96
C MET A 1 22.81 -7.58 12.51
N LYS A 2 21.91 -7.38 11.58
CA LYS A 2 22.29 -7.22 10.17
C LYS A 2 23.04 -5.90 9.98
N THR A 3 24.02 -5.89 9.11
CA THR A 3 24.81 -4.73 8.70
C THR A 3 24.34 -4.22 7.33
N LEU A 4 24.79 -3.05 6.88
CA LEU A 4 24.48 -2.58 5.53
C LEU A 4 25.00 -3.54 4.46
N GLN A 5 26.17 -4.15 4.70
CA GLN A 5 26.75 -5.14 3.79
C GLN A 5 25.84 -6.38 3.61
N ASP A 6 25.14 -6.82 4.67
CA ASP A 6 24.21 -7.96 4.56
C ASP A 6 23.04 -7.66 3.60
N TYR A 7 22.55 -6.41 3.57
CA TYR A 7 21.51 -5.97 2.62
C TYR A 7 22.07 -5.83 1.20
N ILE A 8 23.26 -5.30 1.03
CA ILE A 8 23.96 -5.21 -0.26
C ILE A 8 24.18 -6.61 -0.83
N ASP A 9 24.68 -7.54 -0.04
CA ASP A 9 24.92 -8.93 -0.44
C ASP A 9 23.63 -9.65 -0.81
N LYS A 10 22.52 -9.31 -0.16
CA LYS A 10 21.21 -9.84 -0.49
C LYS A 10 20.71 -9.28 -1.81
N LEU A 11 20.79 -7.96 -2.04
CA LEU A 11 20.38 -7.32 -3.30
C LEU A 11 21.14 -7.90 -4.49
N ASN A 12 22.43 -8.15 -4.36
CA ASN A 12 23.27 -8.73 -5.42
C ASN A 12 22.86 -10.16 -5.84
N LYS A 13 21.98 -10.82 -5.07
CA LYS A 13 21.45 -12.16 -5.37
C LYS A 13 20.07 -12.14 -6.02
N LEU A 14 19.39 -11.01 -6.02
CA LEU A 14 18.02 -10.85 -6.50
C LEU A 14 18.01 -10.34 -7.95
N ASN A 15 17.02 -10.78 -8.73
CA ASN A 15 16.77 -10.27 -10.08
C ASN A 15 15.59 -9.27 -10.03
N PHE A 16 15.89 -7.99 -10.10
CA PHE A 16 14.92 -6.88 -10.10
C PHE A 16 15.21 -5.85 -11.21
N LYS A 17 15.91 -6.26 -12.24
CA LYS A 17 16.35 -5.35 -13.33
C LYS A 17 15.20 -4.66 -14.04
N GLU A 18 14.04 -5.32 -14.11
CA GLU A 18 12.83 -4.77 -14.72
C GLU A 18 12.19 -3.64 -13.88
N MET A 19 12.68 -3.39 -12.66
CA MET A 19 12.22 -2.22 -11.89
C MET A 19 12.86 -0.91 -12.35
N TYR A 20 14.07 -0.97 -12.91
CA TYR A 20 14.77 0.22 -13.38
C TYR A 20 14.05 0.86 -14.58
N GLU A 21 13.82 2.18 -14.51
CA GLU A 21 13.04 2.98 -15.47
C GLU A 21 11.57 2.53 -15.64
N ASN A 22 11.06 1.70 -14.74
CA ASN A 22 9.69 1.26 -14.71
C ASN A 22 8.92 1.82 -13.51
N ASP A 23 7.60 1.74 -13.61
CA ASP A 23 6.66 2.28 -12.65
C ASP A 23 6.17 1.19 -11.69
N PHE A 24 5.66 1.58 -10.53
CA PHE A 24 5.09 0.65 -9.58
C PHE A 24 3.57 0.87 -9.48
N PHE A 25 2.79 0.04 -10.19
CA PHE A 25 1.32 0.10 -10.19
C PHE A 25 0.70 -0.86 -9.18
N LEU A 26 0.73 -2.15 -9.44
CA LEU A 26 0.07 -3.17 -8.65
C LEU A 26 1.09 -4.17 -8.08
N THR A 27 0.91 -4.60 -6.84
CA THR A 27 1.84 -5.55 -6.19
C THR A 27 1.94 -6.88 -6.92
N TRP A 28 0.82 -7.38 -7.48
CA TRP A 28 0.81 -8.66 -8.18
C TRP A 28 1.37 -8.64 -9.60
N GLU A 29 1.70 -7.47 -10.14
CA GLU A 29 2.45 -7.34 -11.40
C GLU A 29 3.96 -7.51 -11.21
N LYS A 30 4.45 -7.43 -9.97
CA LYS A 30 5.87 -7.58 -9.63
C LYS A 30 6.22 -9.04 -9.34
N THR A 31 7.44 -9.44 -9.67
CA THR A 31 7.98 -10.75 -9.30
C THR A 31 8.26 -10.83 -7.79
N ASP A 32 8.43 -12.05 -7.26
CA ASP A 32 8.74 -12.23 -5.84
C ASP A 32 10.11 -11.62 -5.48
N GLU A 33 11.09 -11.67 -6.40
CA GLU A 33 12.42 -11.09 -6.21
C GLU A 33 12.38 -9.55 -6.26
N GLU A 34 11.53 -8.94 -7.10
CA GLU A 34 11.30 -7.50 -7.13
C GLU A 34 10.68 -7.00 -5.81
N LEU A 35 9.69 -7.72 -5.28
CA LEU A 35 9.10 -7.38 -3.99
C LEU A 35 10.13 -7.53 -2.86
N GLU A 36 10.93 -8.59 -2.88
CA GLU A 36 12.00 -8.82 -1.91
C GLU A 36 13.10 -7.74 -1.99
N ALA A 37 13.39 -7.24 -3.19
CA ALA A 37 14.29 -6.10 -3.37
C ALA A 37 13.74 -4.83 -2.71
N VAL A 38 12.43 -4.55 -2.84
CA VAL A 38 11.79 -3.40 -2.16
C VAL A 38 11.97 -3.50 -0.65
N TRP A 39 11.66 -4.64 -0.02
CA TRP A 39 11.83 -4.81 1.43
C TRP A 39 13.30 -4.72 1.85
N THR A 40 14.21 -5.25 1.03
CA THR A 40 15.64 -5.22 1.33
C THR A 40 16.20 -3.81 1.29
N VAL A 41 15.84 -3.02 0.28
CA VAL A 41 16.22 -1.59 0.19
C VAL A 41 15.56 -0.77 1.30
N ALA A 42 14.29 -1.02 1.62
CA ALA A 42 13.59 -0.34 2.70
C ALA A 42 14.30 -0.55 4.05
N ASP A 43 14.69 -1.78 4.35
CA ASP A 43 15.45 -2.11 5.57
C ASP A 43 16.87 -1.51 5.56
N ALA A 44 17.55 -1.49 4.40
CA ALA A 44 18.86 -0.86 4.27
C ALA A 44 18.78 0.65 4.55
N LEU A 45 17.82 1.35 3.96
CA LEU A 45 17.60 2.79 4.20
C LEU A 45 17.25 3.07 5.66
N ARG A 46 16.46 2.21 6.28
CA ARG A 46 16.11 2.31 7.69
C ARG A 46 17.34 2.10 8.58
N TYR A 47 18.16 1.08 8.30
CA TYR A 47 19.42 0.84 8.99
C TYR A 47 20.36 2.05 8.89
N MET A 48 20.51 2.61 7.68
CA MET A 48 21.36 3.79 7.47
C MET A 48 20.89 4.97 8.33
N ARG A 49 19.58 5.26 8.34
CA ARG A 49 19.03 6.34 9.15
C ARG A 49 19.23 6.11 10.66
N GLU A 50 18.99 4.88 11.15
CA GLU A 50 19.19 4.51 12.55
C GLU A 50 20.67 4.66 13.00
N ASN A 51 21.61 4.50 12.06
CA ASN A 51 23.05 4.65 12.28
C ASN A 51 23.60 6.02 11.84
N ASN A 52 22.73 7.00 11.57
CA ASN A 52 23.10 8.35 11.15
C ASN A 52 23.92 8.39 9.85
N ILE A 53 23.71 7.44 8.96
CA ILE A 53 24.31 7.40 7.62
C ILE A 53 23.35 8.12 6.65
N SER A 54 23.86 8.99 5.79
CA SER A 54 23.04 9.70 4.81
C SER A 54 22.37 8.76 3.82
N THR A 55 21.07 8.92 3.62
CA THR A 55 20.28 8.17 2.63
C THR A 55 20.06 8.95 1.34
N LYS A 56 20.65 10.15 1.21
CA LYS A 56 20.45 11.04 0.07
C LYS A 56 21.17 10.52 -1.17
N VAL A 57 20.41 9.90 -2.07
CA VAL A 57 20.88 9.43 -3.39
C VAL A 57 20.78 10.51 -4.46
N PHE A 58 19.92 11.52 -4.27
CA PHE A 58 19.78 12.69 -5.10
C PHE A 58 20.44 13.90 -4.41
N GLU A 59 21.23 14.68 -5.15
CA GLU A 59 21.77 15.96 -4.66
C GLU A 59 20.72 17.08 -4.75
N SER A 60 19.77 16.95 -5.70
CA SER A 60 18.61 17.83 -5.89
C SER A 60 17.54 17.11 -6.68
N GLY A 61 16.35 17.67 -6.77
CA GLY A 61 15.25 17.12 -7.56
C GLY A 61 13.91 17.28 -6.87
N LEU A 62 12.84 16.89 -7.54
CA LEU A 62 11.48 17.12 -7.11
C LEU A 62 10.64 15.86 -7.19
N GLY A 63 9.95 15.55 -6.09
CA GLY A 63 8.83 14.63 -6.06
C GLY A 63 7.51 15.41 -6.11
N ILE A 64 6.61 15.00 -6.99
CA ILE A 64 5.26 15.58 -7.06
C ILE A 64 4.25 14.57 -6.55
N SER A 65 3.38 14.99 -5.62
CA SER A 65 2.27 14.17 -5.17
C SER A 65 0.94 14.71 -5.67
N LEU A 66 0.03 13.80 -6.04
CA LEU A 66 -1.35 14.10 -6.40
C LEU A 66 -2.27 13.23 -5.55
N PHE A 67 -3.18 13.87 -4.81
CA PHE A 67 -4.13 13.21 -3.94
C PHE A 67 -5.55 13.64 -4.30
N ARG A 68 -6.32 12.73 -4.89
CA ARG A 68 -7.75 12.95 -5.19
C ARG A 68 -8.66 12.58 -4.03
N ASP A 69 -8.13 11.88 -3.02
CA ASP A 69 -8.82 11.64 -1.76
C ASP A 69 -7.94 12.02 -0.56
N ASN A 70 -8.59 12.30 0.58
CA ASN A 70 -7.91 12.74 1.78
C ASN A 70 -7.01 11.65 2.36
N SER A 71 -5.77 12.02 2.68
CA SER A 71 -4.84 11.15 3.38
C SER A 71 -3.82 11.94 4.18
N THR A 72 -3.70 11.63 5.45
CA THR A 72 -2.63 12.18 6.29
C THR A 72 -1.36 11.34 6.17
N ARG A 73 -1.44 10.05 6.47
CA ARG A 73 -0.25 9.18 6.53
C ARG A 73 0.44 9.00 5.20
N THR A 74 -0.30 8.69 4.13
CA THR A 74 0.32 8.45 2.82
C THR A 74 0.94 9.73 2.27
N ARG A 75 0.31 10.89 2.47
CA ARG A 75 0.86 12.19 2.09
C ARG A 75 2.21 12.45 2.77
N PHE A 76 2.25 12.34 4.10
CA PHE A 76 3.50 12.53 4.84
C PHE A 76 4.52 11.41 4.61
N SER A 77 4.09 10.17 4.35
CA SER A 77 4.99 9.07 4.02
C SER A 77 5.69 9.30 2.69
N PHE A 78 4.98 9.79 1.66
CA PHE A 78 5.58 10.15 0.39
C PHE A 78 6.57 11.31 0.54
N ALA A 79 6.18 12.37 1.24
CA ALA A 79 7.05 13.50 1.52
C ALA A 79 8.32 13.08 2.29
N SER A 80 8.17 12.22 3.29
CA SER A 80 9.30 11.66 4.04
C SER A 80 10.20 10.79 3.16
N ALA A 81 9.63 9.96 2.30
CA ALA A 81 10.39 9.12 1.37
C ALA A 81 11.23 9.94 0.40
N CYS A 82 10.65 10.97 -0.22
CA CYS A 82 11.36 11.89 -1.09
C CYS A 82 12.50 12.60 -0.34
N ASN A 83 12.22 13.14 0.85
CA ASN A 83 13.23 13.80 1.66
C ASN A 83 14.37 12.87 2.10
N LEU A 84 14.05 11.61 2.46
CA LEU A 84 15.07 10.59 2.76
C LEU A 84 16.05 10.42 1.58
N LEU A 85 15.54 10.46 0.36
CA LEU A 85 16.35 10.28 -0.85
C LEU A 85 17.03 11.57 -1.33
N GLY A 86 16.68 12.74 -0.77
CA GLY A 86 17.26 14.03 -1.15
C GLY A 86 16.42 14.86 -2.12
N LEU A 87 15.16 14.46 -2.35
CA LEU A 87 14.20 15.20 -3.19
C LEU A 87 13.37 16.18 -2.36
N GLU A 88 13.09 17.34 -2.93
CA GLU A 88 12.02 18.24 -2.44
C GLU A 88 10.65 17.68 -2.81
N VAL A 89 9.57 18.17 -2.18
CA VAL A 89 8.20 17.72 -2.48
C VAL A 89 7.27 18.89 -2.76
N GLN A 90 6.52 18.76 -3.85
CA GLN A 90 5.42 19.65 -4.19
C GLN A 90 4.13 18.84 -4.34
N ASP A 91 3.09 19.27 -3.67
CA ASP A 91 1.76 18.67 -3.80
C ASP A 91 0.98 19.38 -4.92
N LEU A 92 0.44 18.61 -5.87
CA LEU A 92 -0.39 19.11 -6.96
C LEU A 92 -1.85 19.15 -6.51
N ASP A 93 -2.36 20.35 -6.28
CA ASP A 93 -3.78 20.60 -6.07
C ASP A 93 -4.45 20.90 -7.41
N GLU A 94 -5.19 19.92 -7.95
CA GLU A 94 -5.87 20.05 -9.25
C GLU A 94 -6.85 21.23 -9.26
N GLY A 95 -7.49 21.54 -8.12
CA GLY A 95 -8.41 22.66 -7.99
C GLY A 95 -7.73 24.05 -8.07
N LYS A 96 -6.41 24.10 -7.87
CA LYS A 96 -5.59 25.31 -7.98
C LYS A 96 -4.66 25.32 -9.20
N SER A 97 -4.78 24.32 -10.05
CA SER A 97 -4.00 24.18 -11.27
C SER A 97 -4.83 24.47 -12.52
N GLN A 98 -4.20 24.48 -13.69
CA GLN A 98 -4.90 24.65 -14.97
C GLN A 98 -5.79 23.45 -15.34
N VAL A 99 -5.63 22.31 -14.65
CA VAL A 99 -6.57 21.16 -14.76
C VAL A 99 -8.00 21.62 -14.48
N ALA A 100 -8.22 22.49 -13.51
CA ALA A 100 -9.53 23.07 -13.22
C ALA A 100 -10.10 23.91 -14.40
N HIS A 101 -9.28 24.31 -15.35
CA HIS A 101 -9.65 25.09 -16.54
C HIS A 101 -9.56 24.26 -17.84
N GLY A 102 -9.45 22.93 -17.75
CA GLY A 102 -9.52 22.01 -18.88
C GLY A 102 -8.16 21.62 -19.48
N GLU A 103 -7.03 21.83 -18.75
CA GLU A 103 -5.76 21.24 -19.12
C GLU A 103 -5.89 19.71 -19.15
N THR A 104 -5.41 19.09 -20.22
CA THR A 104 -5.52 17.64 -20.40
C THR A 104 -4.50 16.89 -19.53
N VAL A 105 -4.80 15.61 -19.23
CA VAL A 105 -3.85 14.72 -18.51
C VAL A 105 -2.49 14.70 -19.20
N ARG A 106 -2.48 14.62 -20.53
CA ARG A 106 -1.25 14.63 -21.33
C ARG A 106 -0.45 15.92 -21.15
N GLU A 107 -1.10 17.07 -21.16
CA GLU A 107 -0.43 18.36 -20.96
C GLU A 107 0.12 18.48 -19.55
N THR A 108 -0.72 18.26 -18.53
CA THR A 108 -0.29 18.33 -17.13
C THR A 108 0.87 17.37 -16.86
N ALA A 109 0.75 16.11 -17.28
CA ALA A 109 1.78 15.09 -17.06
C ALA A 109 3.13 15.50 -17.66
N ASN A 110 3.17 16.03 -18.90
CA ASN A 110 4.41 16.50 -19.51
C ASN A 110 4.93 17.77 -18.83
N MET A 111 4.06 18.73 -18.51
CA MET A 111 4.51 20.00 -17.89
C MET A 111 5.14 19.79 -16.52
N ILE A 112 4.58 18.95 -15.66
CA ILE A 112 5.18 18.65 -14.37
C ILE A 112 6.42 17.74 -14.49
N SER A 113 6.51 16.90 -15.52
CA SER A 113 7.59 15.93 -15.71
C SER A 113 8.93 16.56 -16.09
N PHE A 114 8.96 17.77 -16.66
CA PHE A 114 10.21 18.52 -16.83
C PHE A 114 10.93 18.80 -15.51
N MET A 115 10.19 18.86 -14.42
CA MET A 115 10.66 19.30 -13.11
C MET A 115 10.74 18.16 -12.10
N ALA A 116 10.13 16.99 -12.39
CA ALA A 116 9.94 15.92 -11.44
C ALA A 116 10.84 14.70 -11.72
N ASP A 117 11.36 14.10 -10.67
CA ASP A 117 12.03 12.79 -10.68
C ASP A 117 11.06 11.65 -10.35
N VAL A 118 10.02 11.95 -9.57
CA VAL A 118 9.00 11.00 -9.17
C VAL A 118 7.62 11.65 -9.07
N ILE A 119 6.59 10.91 -9.45
CA ILE A 119 5.19 11.29 -9.33
C ILE A 119 4.50 10.25 -8.46
N GLY A 120 3.97 10.66 -7.31
CA GLY A 120 3.17 9.81 -6.44
C GLY A 120 1.69 10.14 -6.60
N ILE A 121 0.87 9.17 -6.98
CA ILE A 121 -0.58 9.39 -7.20
C ILE A 121 -1.40 8.54 -6.23
N ARG A 122 -2.41 9.17 -5.60
CA ARG A 122 -3.50 8.52 -4.92
C ARG A 122 -4.82 8.89 -5.58
N ASP A 123 -5.52 7.88 -6.11
CA ASP A 123 -6.85 8.00 -6.70
C ASP A 123 -7.64 6.70 -6.46
N ASP A 124 -8.35 6.61 -5.35
CA ASP A 124 -9.01 5.40 -4.87
C ASP A 124 -10.54 5.51 -4.73
N MET A 125 -11.13 6.61 -5.22
CA MET A 125 -12.55 6.90 -5.00
C MET A 125 -13.50 6.09 -5.88
N TYR A 126 -13.13 5.82 -7.13
CA TYR A 126 -14.02 5.24 -8.13
C TYR A 126 -13.39 4.04 -8.82
N ILE A 127 -14.04 2.87 -8.70
CA ILE A 127 -13.60 1.63 -9.36
C ILE A 127 -13.49 1.85 -10.87
N GLY A 128 -12.38 1.36 -11.46
CA GLY A 128 -12.07 1.48 -12.88
C GLY A 128 -11.49 2.84 -13.30
N LYS A 129 -11.26 3.76 -12.35
CA LYS A 129 -10.78 5.11 -12.68
C LYS A 129 -9.36 5.40 -12.24
N GLY A 130 -9.02 5.12 -10.97
CA GLY A 130 -7.73 5.53 -10.40
C GLY A 130 -6.54 4.87 -11.07
N ASN A 131 -6.53 3.55 -11.17
CA ASN A 131 -5.46 2.82 -11.85
C ASN A 131 -5.38 3.19 -13.34
N ALA A 132 -6.52 3.35 -14.02
CA ALA A 132 -6.57 3.77 -15.41
C ALA A 132 -5.96 5.18 -15.61
N TYR A 133 -6.27 6.12 -14.71
CA TYR A 133 -5.67 7.45 -14.73
C TYR A 133 -4.14 7.41 -14.56
N MET A 134 -3.63 6.58 -13.66
CA MET A 134 -2.19 6.42 -13.48
C MET A 134 -1.51 5.90 -14.75
N HIS A 135 -2.13 4.96 -15.46
CA HIS A 135 -1.64 4.48 -16.75
C HIS A 135 -1.66 5.59 -17.81
N GLU A 136 -2.72 6.40 -17.89
CA GLU A 136 -2.79 7.54 -18.81
C GLU A 136 -1.65 8.54 -18.57
N VAL A 137 -1.34 8.85 -17.30
CA VAL A 137 -0.21 9.71 -16.93
C VAL A 137 1.12 9.10 -17.40
N VAL A 138 1.35 7.82 -17.13
CA VAL A 138 2.60 7.14 -17.52
C VAL A 138 2.74 7.02 -19.02
N ASP A 139 1.66 6.75 -19.74
CA ASP A 139 1.68 6.71 -21.21
C ASP A 139 2.03 8.07 -21.80
N ALA A 140 1.48 9.16 -21.27
CA ALA A 140 1.78 10.52 -21.68
C ALA A 140 3.25 10.89 -21.42
N VAL A 141 3.76 10.57 -20.24
CA VAL A 141 5.16 10.82 -19.87
C VAL A 141 6.13 9.96 -20.68
N THR A 142 5.81 8.69 -20.88
CA THR A 142 6.62 7.77 -21.69
C THR A 142 6.71 8.23 -23.14
N GLN A 143 5.59 8.71 -23.71
CA GLN A 143 5.58 9.24 -25.06
C GLN A 143 6.39 10.54 -25.15
N GLY A 144 6.24 11.47 -24.19
CA GLY A 144 7.02 12.70 -24.13
C GLY A 144 8.53 12.45 -24.04
N HIS A 145 8.94 11.43 -23.30
CA HIS A 145 10.36 11.02 -23.21
C HIS A 145 10.86 10.41 -24.54
N LYS A 146 10.08 9.51 -25.16
CA LYS A 146 10.42 8.94 -26.47
C LYS A 146 10.53 9.97 -27.59
N ASP A 147 9.71 11.01 -27.54
CA ASP A 147 9.73 12.11 -28.50
C ASP A 147 10.87 13.11 -28.25
N GLY A 148 11.67 12.91 -27.20
CA GLY A 148 12.76 13.79 -26.82
C GLY A 148 12.32 15.13 -26.22
N ILE A 149 11.06 15.24 -25.81
CA ILE A 149 10.51 16.40 -25.12
C ILE A 149 10.98 16.43 -23.67
N LEU A 150 10.99 15.27 -23.01
CA LEU A 150 11.49 15.09 -21.66
C LEU A 150 12.91 14.52 -21.70
N GLU A 151 13.85 15.17 -21.02
CA GLU A 151 15.24 14.70 -20.91
C GLU A 151 15.35 13.44 -20.03
N GLN A 152 14.43 13.28 -19.05
CA GLN A 152 14.31 12.12 -18.20
C GLN A 152 12.83 11.73 -18.04
N LYS A 153 12.59 10.45 -17.78
CA LYS A 153 11.28 9.96 -17.40
C LYS A 153 11.17 9.95 -15.86
N PRO A 154 10.25 10.72 -15.25
CA PRO A 154 9.93 10.51 -13.84
C PRO A 154 9.31 9.13 -13.64
N THR A 155 9.58 8.51 -12.49
CA THR A 155 8.89 7.26 -12.13
C THR A 155 7.56 7.56 -11.46
N LEU A 156 6.53 6.74 -11.74
CA LEU A 156 5.27 6.80 -11.03
C LEU A 156 5.25 5.76 -9.90
N VAL A 157 4.79 6.19 -8.73
CA VAL A 157 4.49 5.32 -7.59
C VAL A 157 2.99 5.40 -7.29
N ASN A 158 2.32 4.26 -7.36
CA ASN A 158 0.94 4.14 -6.92
C ASN A 158 0.88 4.24 -5.40
N LEU A 159 0.46 5.39 -4.88
CA LEU A 159 0.30 5.62 -3.45
C LEU A 159 -0.94 4.95 -2.88
N GLN A 160 -1.98 4.84 -3.67
CA GLN A 160 -3.19 4.03 -3.53
C GLN A 160 -4.08 4.25 -4.75
N CYS A 161 -4.51 3.21 -5.42
CA CYS A 161 -5.55 3.30 -6.44
C CYS A 161 -6.84 2.60 -5.99
N ASP A 162 -7.81 2.55 -6.87
CA ASP A 162 -9.08 1.87 -6.68
C ASP A 162 -8.94 0.34 -6.52
N ILE A 163 -7.85 -0.25 -7.07
CA ILE A 163 -7.62 -1.70 -7.12
C ILE A 163 -6.67 -2.18 -6.02
N ASP A 164 -5.55 -1.49 -5.81
CA ASP A 164 -4.48 -1.89 -4.90
C ASP A 164 -3.97 -0.71 -4.05
N HIS A 165 -3.44 -1.02 -2.89
CA HIS A 165 -2.71 -0.08 -2.05
C HIS A 165 -1.28 -0.57 -1.79
N PRO A 166 -0.40 -0.56 -2.83
CA PRO A 166 0.90 -1.22 -2.76
C PRO A 166 1.79 -0.68 -1.63
N THR A 167 1.78 0.64 -1.40
CA THR A 167 2.58 1.24 -0.33
C THR A 167 2.12 0.85 1.08
N GLN A 168 0.86 0.47 1.25
CA GLN A 168 0.35 -0.05 2.52
C GLN A 168 0.67 -1.54 2.67
N CYS A 169 0.20 -2.38 1.74
CA CYS A 169 0.35 -3.83 1.90
C CYS A 169 1.82 -4.27 1.88
N MET A 170 2.71 -3.55 1.18
CA MET A 170 4.15 -3.79 1.24
C MET A 170 4.76 -3.39 2.60
N ALA A 171 4.24 -2.33 3.24
CA ALA A 171 4.65 -1.94 4.59
C ALA A 171 4.11 -2.93 5.64
N ASP A 172 2.86 -3.38 5.49
CA ASP A 172 2.26 -4.42 6.34
C ASP A 172 3.07 -5.72 6.26
N MET A 173 3.44 -6.14 5.03
CA MET A 173 4.28 -7.33 4.84
C MET A 173 5.67 -7.15 5.46
N LEU A 174 6.30 -5.99 5.34
CA LEU A 174 7.59 -5.74 5.99
C LEU A 174 7.49 -5.82 7.51
N HIS A 175 6.41 -5.31 8.09
CA HIS A 175 6.12 -5.48 9.51
C HIS A 175 5.96 -6.97 9.88
N ILE A 176 5.17 -7.73 9.12
CA ILE A 176 5.00 -9.18 9.33
C ILE A 176 6.35 -9.91 9.23
N ILE A 177 7.18 -9.61 8.23
CA ILE A 177 8.51 -10.19 8.08
C ILE A 177 9.37 -9.96 9.32
N HIS A 178 9.32 -8.76 9.90
CA HIS A 178 10.05 -8.44 11.13
C HIS A 178 9.48 -9.17 12.36
N GLU A 179 8.17 -9.23 12.51
CA GLU A 179 7.52 -9.88 13.65
C GLU A 179 7.73 -11.40 13.65
N PHE A 180 7.76 -12.04 12.48
CA PHE A 180 8.00 -13.48 12.34
C PHE A 180 9.46 -13.85 12.05
N GLY A 181 10.36 -12.87 11.96
CA GLY A 181 11.80 -13.08 11.88
C GLY A 181 12.35 -13.47 10.50
N GLY A 182 11.57 -13.32 9.43
CA GLY A 182 12.00 -13.55 8.03
C GLY A 182 10.88 -14.02 7.13
N VAL A 183 11.03 -13.82 5.81
CA VAL A 183 10.08 -14.27 4.79
C VAL A 183 9.89 -15.79 4.83
N GLU A 184 10.96 -16.53 5.08
CA GLU A 184 10.98 -17.99 5.15
C GLU A 184 10.10 -18.57 6.26
N ASN A 185 9.76 -17.77 7.28
CA ASN A 185 8.93 -18.17 8.41
C ASN A 185 7.43 -17.91 8.16
N LEU A 186 7.05 -17.34 7.02
CA LEU A 186 5.66 -17.00 6.72
C LEU A 186 4.87 -18.16 6.15
N LYS A 187 5.55 -19.15 5.52
CA LYS A 187 4.87 -20.31 4.94
C LYS A 187 4.05 -21.06 5.98
N GLY A 188 2.77 -21.28 5.67
CA GLY A 188 1.82 -21.95 6.56
C GLY A 188 1.28 -21.10 7.71
N LYS A 189 1.66 -19.82 7.81
CA LYS A 189 1.00 -18.87 8.71
C LYS A 189 -0.39 -18.55 8.21
N LYS A 190 -1.36 -18.51 9.12
CA LYS A 190 -2.75 -18.17 8.79
C LYS A 190 -2.99 -16.68 8.99
N LEU A 191 -3.48 -16.02 7.94
CA LEU A 191 -3.93 -14.63 7.96
C LEU A 191 -5.45 -14.58 7.73
N ALA A 192 -6.16 -13.94 8.64
CA ALA A 192 -7.57 -13.62 8.50
C ALA A 192 -7.74 -12.16 8.06
N MET A 193 -8.00 -11.93 6.77
CA MET A 193 -8.46 -10.65 6.27
C MET A 193 -9.97 -10.61 6.37
N THR A 194 -10.51 -9.80 7.28
CA THR A 194 -11.96 -9.81 7.51
C THR A 194 -12.57 -8.44 7.28
N TRP A 195 -13.76 -8.42 6.70
CA TRP A 195 -14.60 -7.24 6.82
C TRP A 195 -14.87 -6.96 8.31
N ALA A 196 -15.04 -5.69 8.64
CA ALA A 196 -15.46 -5.26 9.97
C ALA A 196 -16.40 -4.07 9.85
N TYR A 197 -17.33 -3.93 10.78
CA TYR A 197 -18.34 -2.90 10.76
C TYR A 197 -17.73 -1.50 10.85
N SER A 198 -18.27 -0.58 10.05
CA SER A 198 -17.94 0.84 10.12
C SER A 198 -19.21 1.68 9.96
N PRO A 199 -19.33 2.81 10.69
CA PRO A 199 -20.38 3.79 10.43
C PRO A 199 -20.15 4.58 9.13
N SER A 200 -19.10 4.29 8.36
CA SER A 200 -18.80 4.85 7.04
C SER A 200 -19.07 3.83 5.94
N TYR A 201 -19.61 4.27 4.80
CA TYR A 201 -19.97 3.38 3.67
C TYR A 201 -18.91 3.30 2.58
N GLY A 202 -18.06 4.31 2.45
CA GLY A 202 -17.24 4.50 1.26
C GLY A 202 -15.78 4.10 1.40
N LYS A 203 -15.44 3.17 2.33
CA LYS A 203 -14.05 2.74 2.50
C LYS A 203 -13.58 1.93 1.29
N PRO A 204 -12.34 2.20 0.77
CA PRO A 204 -11.84 1.58 -0.46
C PRO A 204 -11.65 0.07 -0.36
N LEU A 205 -11.82 -0.61 -1.49
CA LEU A 205 -11.51 -2.04 -1.69
C LEU A 205 -10.01 -2.33 -1.77
N SER A 206 -9.21 -1.34 -2.13
CA SER A 206 -7.78 -1.51 -2.43
C SER A 206 -6.96 -2.11 -1.27
N VAL A 207 -7.36 -1.90 -0.01
CA VAL A 207 -6.65 -2.49 1.13
C VAL A 207 -6.88 -4.00 1.24
N PRO A 208 -8.11 -4.52 1.35
CA PRO A 208 -8.30 -5.97 1.39
C PRO A 208 -7.78 -6.65 0.12
N GLN A 209 -7.94 -6.04 -1.04
CA GLN A 209 -7.44 -6.56 -2.31
C GLN A 209 -5.90 -6.66 -2.33
N GLY A 210 -5.21 -5.60 -1.92
CA GLY A 210 -3.75 -5.62 -1.81
C GLY A 210 -3.24 -6.65 -0.81
N VAL A 211 -3.92 -6.79 0.34
CA VAL A 211 -3.56 -7.78 1.37
C VAL A 211 -3.70 -9.20 0.83
N VAL A 212 -4.85 -9.58 0.27
CA VAL A 212 -5.04 -10.97 -0.22
C VAL A 212 -4.17 -11.26 -1.44
N GLY A 213 -3.97 -10.27 -2.33
CA GLY A 213 -3.09 -10.41 -3.49
C GLY A 213 -1.62 -10.60 -3.12
N LEU A 214 -1.13 -9.95 -2.07
CA LEU A 214 0.26 -10.05 -1.65
C LEU A 214 0.51 -11.23 -0.71
N MET A 215 -0.32 -11.43 0.33
CA MET A 215 -0.05 -12.41 1.39
C MET A 215 -0.11 -13.86 0.87
N THR A 216 -0.95 -14.14 -0.13
CA THR A 216 -1.03 -15.45 -0.78
C THR A 216 0.26 -15.84 -1.54
N ARG A 217 1.14 -14.86 -1.84
CA ARG A 217 2.43 -15.12 -2.51
C ARG A 217 3.51 -15.68 -1.58
N MET A 218 3.29 -15.62 -0.25
CA MET A 218 4.29 -16.04 0.73
C MET A 218 4.04 -17.46 1.27
N GLY A 219 3.19 -18.24 0.60
CA GLY A 219 2.84 -19.60 1.04
C GLY A 219 1.98 -19.60 2.30
N MET A 220 1.33 -18.49 2.61
CA MET A 220 0.45 -18.34 3.77
C MET A 220 -0.92 -18.98 3.50
N GLU A 221 -1.63 -19.34 4.57
CA GLU A 221 -3.07 -19.63 4.53
C GLU A 221 -3.83 -18.30 4.70
N VAL A 222 -4.50 -17.84 3.64
CA VAL A 222 -5.25 -16.58 3.66
C VAL A 222 -6.74 -16.88 3.63
N VAL A 223 -7.47 -16.38 4.63
CA VAL A 223 -8.93 -16.43 4.71
C VAL A 223 -9.46 -15.02 4.52
N LEU A 224 -10.21 -14.79 3.45
CA LEU A 224 -10.98 -13.57 3.25
C LEU A 224 -12.38 -13.80 3.83
N ALA A 225 -12.75 -13.08 4.89
CA ALA A 225 -14.06 -13.22 5.49
C ALA A 225 -14.87 -11.91 5.42
N HIS A 226 -16.12 -12.03 4.99
CA HIS A 226 -17.04 -10.91 4.90
C HIS A 226 -18.49 -11.40 4.92
N PRO A 227 -19.48 -10.57 5.30
CA PRO A 227 -20.88 -10.90 5.12
C PRO A 227 -21.20 -11.16 3.64
N GLU A 228 -22.23 -11.94 3.35
CA GLU A 228 -22.73 -12.07 1.99
C GLU A 228 -23.05 -10.69 1.40
N GLY A 229 -22.68 -10.45 0.15
CA GLY A 229 -22.87 -9.17 -0.52
C GLY A 229 -21.74 -8.15 -0.31
N TYR A 230 -20.63 -8.53 0.34
CA TYR A 230 -19.46 -7.68 0.53
C TYR A 230 -18.21 -8.19 -0.23
N GLU A 231 -18.44 -8.83 -1.37
CA GLU A 231 -17.39 -9.36 -2.22
C GLU A 231 -16.41 -8.26 -2.67
N ILE A 232 -15.15 -8.65 -2.82
CA ILE A 232 -14.12 -7.86 -3.49
C ILE A 232 -14.17 -8.10 -5.01
N MET A 233 -13.27 -7.50 -5.78
CA MET A 233 -13.18 -7.75 -7.23
C MET A 233 -12.89 -9.23 -7.51
N PRO A 234 -13.67 -9.90 -8.38
CA PRO A 234 -13.45 -11.31 -8.73
C PRO A 234 -12.06 -11.60 -9.29
N GLU A 235 -11.51 -10.66 -10.05
CA GLU A 235 -10.16 -10.76 -10.62
C GLU A 235 -9.08 -10.84 -9.55
N VAL A 236 -9.25 -10.15 -8.43
CA VAL A 236 -8.30 -10.17 -7.30
C VAL A 236 -8.39 -11.49 -6.55
N GLU A 237 -9.59 -12.05 -6.36
CA GLU A 237 -9.73 -13.40 -5.81
C GLU A 237 -9.03 -14.45 -6.68
N GLU A 238 -9.13 -14.32 -8.00
CA GLU A 238 -8.44 -15.22 -8.93
C GLU A 238 -6.91 -15.08 -8.84
N VAL A 239 -6.39 -13.86 -8.70
CA VAL A 239 -4.97 -13.60 -8.42
C VAL A 239 -4.55 -14.30 -7.12
N ALA A 240 -5.33 -14.15 -6.05
CA ALA A 240 -5.04 -14.76 -4.75
C ALA A 240 -5.03 -16.29 -4.82
N ARG A 241 -5.99 -16.92 -5.54
CA ARG A 241 -6.03 -18.38 -5.75
C ARG A 241 -4.79 -18.89 -6.48
N LYS A 242 -4.44 -18.24 -7.61
CA LYS A 242 -3.25 -18.60 -8.40
C LYS A 242 -1.95 -18.46 -7.61
N ASN A 243 -1.81 -17.39 -6.82
CA ASN A 243 -0.66 -17.19 -5.96
C ASN A 243 -0.55 -18.28 -4.89
N ALA A 244 -1.65 -18.61 -4.22
CA ALA A 244 -1.70 -19.64 -3.20
C ALA A 244 -1.32 -21.03 -3.78
N GLU A 245 -1.87 -21.39 -4.94
CA GLU A 245 -1.52 -22.66 -5.63
C GLU A 245 -0.03 -22.72 -5.98
N LYS A 246 0.53 -21.62 -6.53
CA LYS A 246 1.94 -21.54 -6.94
C LYS A 246 2.90 -21.68 -5.76
N THR A 247 2.54 -21.13 -4.58
CA THR A 247 3.43 -21.07 -3.43
C THR A 247 3.21 -22.18 -2.41
N GLY A 248 2.16 -23.01 -2.60
CA GLY A 248 1.77 -24.08 -1.68
C GLY A 248 1.10 -23.55 -0.40
N GLY A 249 0.54 -22.35 -0.47
CA GLY A 249 -0.39 -21.81 0.53
C GLY A 249 -1.84 -22.14 0.21
N SER A 250 -2.78 -21.40 0.79
CA SER A 250 -4.20 -21.53 0.46
C SER A 250 -4.91 -20.18 0.49
N PHE A 251 -5.98 -20.09 -0.30
CA PHE A 251 -6.91 -18.96 -0.27
C PHE A 251 -8.34 -19.47 -0.24
N ARG A 252 -9.16 -18.96 0.68
CA ARG A 252 -10.59 -19.25 0.72
C ARG A 252 -11.39 -18.04 1.20
N VAL A 253 -12.66 -18.00 0.81
CA VAL A 253 -13.64 -17.04 1.31
C VAL A 253 -14.47 -17.71 2.41
N SER A 254 -14.85 -16.93 3.44
CA SER A 254 -15.74 -17.33 4.51
C SER A 254 -16.77 -16.23 4.78
N HIS A 255 -17.97 -16.61 5.18
CA HIS A 255 -19.00 -15.67 5.63
C HIS A 255 -19.18 -15.73 7.16
N ASP A 256 -18.13 -16.16 7.86
CA ASP A 256 -18.08 -16.23 9.32
C ASP A 256 -16.73 -15.68 9.81
N MET A 257 -16.78 -14.57 10.55
CA MET A 257 -15.60 -13.93 11.13
C MET A 257 -14.91 -14.84 12.15
N ALA A 258 -15.68 -15.62 12.92
CA ALA A 258 -15.12 -16.53 13.92
C ALA A 258 -14.37 -17.70 13.27
N ASP A 259 -14.86 -18.24 12.15
CA ASP A 259 -14.15 -19.24 11.34
C ASP A 259 -12.80 -18.70 10.82
N ALA A 260 -12.77 -17.45 10.37
CA ALA A 260 -11.52 -16.84 9.90
C ALA A 260 -10.51 -16.64 11.04
N PHE A 261 -10.96 -16.16 12.21
CA PHE A 261 -10.10 -15.89 13.37
C PHE A 261 -9.54 -17.14 14.03
N LYS A 262 -10.27 -18.26 13.98
CA LYS A 262 -9.84 -19.50 14.62
C LYS A 262 -8.44 -19.91 14.18
N ASP A 263 -7.53 -20.07 15.15
CA ASP A 263 -6.13 -20.44 14.98
C ASP A 263 -5.33 -19.53 14.03
N ALA A 264 -5.81 -18.30 13.77
CA ALA A 264 -5.08 -17.31 12.95
C ALA A 264 -3.80 -16.85 13.65
N ASP A 265 -2.69 -16.77 12.91
CA ASP A 265 -1.43 -16.13 13.34
C ASP A 265 -1.50 -14.59 13.21
N ILE A 266 -2.31 -14.11 12.26
CA ILE A 266 -2.47 -12.68 11.92
C ILE A 266 -3.95 -12.41 11.67
N VAL A 267 -4.46 -11.29 12.18
CA VAL A 267 -5.81 -10.79 11.90
C VAL A 267 -5.76 -9.36 11.36
N TYR A 268 -6.55 -9.09 10.34
CA TYR A 268 -6.65 -7.78 9.70
C TYR A 268 -8.14 -7.42 9.51
N PRO A 269 -8.83 -6.99 10.57
CA PRO A 269 -10.22 -6.55 10.48
C PRO A 269 -10.31 -5.14 9.92
N LYS A 270 -11.02 -4.96 8.80
CA LYS A 270 -11.08 -3.70 8.07
C LYS A 270 -12.39 -3.57 7.30
N SER A 271 -13.07 -2.46 7.41
CA SER A 271 -14.26 -2.16 6.62
C SER A 271 -13.90 -1.83 5.15
N TRP A 272 -14.76 -2.25 4.23
CA TRP A 272 -14.75 -1.83 2.83
C TRP A 272 -16.18 -1.82 2.27
N ALA A 273 -16.40 -1.04 1.21
CA ALA A 273 -17.64 -1.08 0.46
C ALA A 273 -17.67 -2.28 -0.50
N PRO A 274 -18.84 -2.94 -0.70
CA PRO A 274 -18.96 -4.04 -1.65
C PRO A 274 -18.55 -3.63 -3.08
N PHE A 275 -17.92 -4.52 -3.83
CA PHE A 275 -17.50 -4.24 -5.21
C PHE A 275 -18.67 -3.77 -6.10
N ALA A 276 -19.80 -4.49 -6.08
CA ALA A 276 -20.98 -4.12 -6.84
C ALA A 276 -21.54 -2.72 -6.50
N ALA A 277 -21.44 -2.33 -5.21
CA ALA A 277 -21.83 -0.99 -4.79
C ALA A 277 -20.86 0.09 -5.30
N MET A 278 -19.57 -0.22 -5.35
CA MET A 278 -18.57 0.69 -5.90
C MET A 278 -18.69 0.85 -7.41
N GLU A 279 -19.05 -0.22 -8.15
CA GLU A 279 -19.39 -0.11 -9.58
C GLU A 279 -20.63 0.78 -9.80
N LYS A 280 -21.69 0.57 -9.02
CA LYS A 280 -22.90 1.41 -9.07
C LYS A 280 -22.56 2.87 -8.79
N ARG A 281 -21.71 3.15 -7.79
CA ARG A 281 -21.24 4.49 -7.45
C ARG A 281 -20.48 5.14 -8.61
N THR A 282 -19.58 4.39 -9.27
CA THR A 282 -18.82 4.89 -10.43
C THR A 282 -19.74 5.25 -11.59
N ASN A 283 -20.76 4.43 -11.86
CA ASN A 283 -21.73 4.69 -12.93
C ASN A 283 -22.56 5.95 -12.63
N LEU A 284 -23.09 6.09 -11.42
CA LEU A 284 -23.83 7.27 -10.98
C LEU A 284 -22.98 8.55 -11.07
N TYR A 285 -21.70 8.45 -10.71
CA TYR A 285 -20.76 9.57 -10.85
C TYR A 285 -20.56 9.95 -12.33
N ALA A 286 -20.39 8.98 -13.22
CA ALA A 286 -20.20 9.20 -14.64
C ALA A 286 -21.45 9.85 -15.30
N GLU A 287 -22.64 9.53 -14.78
CA GLU A 287 -23.92 10.12 -15.21
C GLU A 287 -24.18 11.50 -14.58
N GLY A 288 -23.36 11.93 -13.62
CA GLY A 288 -23.57 13.18 -12.87
C GLY A 288 -24.75 13.10 -11.88
N ASP A 289 -25.18 11.89 -11.51
CA ASP A 289 -26.33 11.67 -10.62
C ASP A 289 -25.93 11.76 -9.13
N SER A 290 -25.80 12.97 -8.63
CA SER A 290 -25.44 13.22 -7.23
C SER A 290 -26.53 12.76 -6.23
N GLU A 291 -27.81 12.76 -6.61
CA GLU A 291 -28.91 12.28 -5.76
C GLU A 291 -28.91 10.74 -5.70
N GLY A 292 -28.61 10.08 -6.81
CA GLY A 292 -28.40 8.63 -6.84
C GLY A 292 -27.26 8.20 -5.93
N ILE A 293 -26.14 8.92 -5.92
CA ILE A 293 -25.00 8.68 -5.00
C ILE A 293 -25.44 8.80 -3.54
N LYS A 294 -26.18 9.86 -3.17
CA LYS A 294 -26.68 10.02 -1.79
C LYS A 294 -27.67 8.93 -1.39
N THR A 295 -28.48 8.44 -2.34
CA THR A 295 -29.41 7.34 -2.10
C THR A 295 -28.64 6.05 -1.86
N LEU A 296 -27.67 5.74 -2.70
CA LEU A 296 -26.78 4.58 -2.55
C LEU A 296 -26.05 4.62 -1.19
N GLU A 297 -25.56 5.80 -0.78
CA GLU A 297 -24.93 5.98 0.53
C GLU A 297 -25.85 5.55 1.69
N LYS A 298 -27.10 5.97 1.66
CA LYS A 298 -28.08 5.60 2.70
C LYS A 298 -28.38 4.11 2.69
N GLU A 299 -28.50 3.49 1.50
CA GLU A 299 -28.69 2.04 1.34
C GLU A 299 -27.51 1.28 1.96
N LEU A 300 -26.27 1.69 1.65
CA LEU A 300 -25.07 1.03 2.16
C LEU A 300 -24.85 1.22 3.67
N LEU A 301 -25.20 2.38 4.22
CA LEU A 301 -25.18 2.60 5.67
C LEU A 301 -26.19 1.71 6.39
N ALA A 302 -27.38 1.53 5.82
CA ALA A 302 -28.39 0.63 6.37
C ALA A 302 -27.93 -0.82 6.30
N GLN A 303 -27.34 -1.26 5.18
CA GLN A 303 -26.76 -2.58 4.99
C GLN A 303 -25.63 -2.84 6.01
N ASN A 304 -24.70 -1.91 6.19
CA ASN A 304 -23.64 -2.03 7.19
C ASN A 304 -24.22 -2.23 8.60
N ALA A 305 -25.28 -1.50 8.94
CA ALA A 305 -25.91 -1.56 10.27
C ALA A 305 -26.50 -2.93 10.63
N GLU A 306 -26.73 -3.79 9.64
CA GLU A 306 -27.18 -5.18 9.86
C GLU A 306 -26.04 -6.10 10.32
N HIS A 307 -24.78 -5.67 10.20
CA HIS A 307 -23.57 -6.46 10.47
C HIS A 307 -22.68 -5.85 11.55
N LYS A 308 -23.27 -5.23 12.58
CA LYS A 308 -22.52 -4.65 13.70
C LYS A 308 -21.79 -5.69 14.57
N ASP A 309 -22.18 -6.94 14.48
CA ASP A 309 -21.52 -8.08 15.07
C ASP A 309 -20.17 -8.44 14.43
N TRP A 310 -19.89 -7.93 13.23
CA TRP A 310 -18.58 -8.04 12.60
C TRP A 310 -17.62 -7.02 13.21
N CYS A 311 -17.15 -7.30 14.40
CA CYS A 311 -16.21 -6.48 15.17
C CYS A 311 -15.12 -7.36 15.76
N CYS A 312 -13.88 -6.91 15.70
CA CYS A 312 -12.76 -7.60 16.35
C CYS A 312 -12.85 -7.42 17.87
N THR A 313 -13.34 -8.46 18.54
CA THR A 313 -13.56 -8.48 20.00
C THR A 313 -12.47 -9.25 20.73
N GLU A 314 -12.37 -9.03 22.06
CA GLU A 314 -11.51 -9.84 22.94
C GLU A 314 -11.84 -11.33 22.86
N GLU A 315 -13.13 -11.68 22.72
CA GLU A 315 -13.54 -13.09 22.63
C GLU A 315 -13.05 -13.73 21.32
N LEU A 316 -13.13 -13.01 20.18
CA LEU A 316 -12.58 -13.48 18.92
C LEU A 316 -11.05 -13.61 18.99
N MET A 317 -10.36 -12.63 19.58
CA MET A 317 -8.90 -12.67 19.73
C MET A 317 -8.43 -13.89 20.54
N LYS A 318 -9.20 -14.34 21.53
CA LYS A 318 -8.88 -15.57 22.29
C LYS A 318 -8.93 -16.85 21.43
N THR A 319 -9.67 -16.85 20.33
CA THR A 319 -9.75 -18.01 19.42
C THR A 319 -8.59 -18.10 18.43
N THR A 320 -7.80 -17.07 18.31
CA THR A 320 -6.61 -17.03 17.45
C THR A 320 -5.50 -17.92 18.00
N LYS A 321 -4.42 -18.07 17.25
CA LYS A 321 -3.26 -18.88 17.65
C LYS A 321 -2.72 -18.44 19.02
N ASP A 322 -2.83 -19.31 20.01
CA ASP A 322 -2.46 -19.06 21.41
C ASP A 322 -3.13 -17.79 22.02
N GLY A 323 -4.22 -17.31 21.42
CA GLY A 323 -4.88 -16.06 21.79
C GLY A 323 -4.02 -14.80 21.54
N LYS A 324 -3.03 -14.89 20.63
CA LYS A 324 -1.97 -13.88 20.46
C LYS A 324 -1.70 -13.53 19.00
N ALA A 325 -2.69 -13.67 18.10
CA ALA A 325 -2.50 -13.24 16.73
C ALA A 325 -2.02 -11.80 16.64
N LEU A 326 -1.13 -11.52 15.68
CA LEU A 326 -0.74 -10.17 15.35
C LEU A 326 -1.97 -9.44 14.76
N TYR A 327 -2.34 -8.33 15.37
CA TYR A 327 -3.42 -7.47 14.87
C TYR A 327 -2.83 -6.39 13.95
N LEU A 328 -3.34 -6.30 12.72
CA LEU A 328 -2.95 -5.31 11.72
C LEU A 328 -4.12 -4.40 11.35
N HIS A 329 -3.81 -3.18 10.97
CA HIS A 329 -4.78 -2.23 10.43
C HIS A 329 -4.09 -1.07 9.70
N CYS A 330 -4.57 -0.71 8.52
CA CYS A 330 -4.02 0.41 7.74
C CYS A 330 -4.27 1.79 8.37
N LEU A 331 -5.06 1.88 9.42
CA LEU A 331 -5.46 3.10 10.10
C LEU A 331 -6.12 4.17 9.16
N PRO A 332 -7.02 5.04 9.68
CA PRO A 332 -7.58 5.02 11.03
C PRO A 332 -8.51 3.82 11.22
N ALA A 333 -8.53 3.25 12.43
CA ALA A 333 -9.51 2.25 12.81
C ALA A 333 -10.75 2.92 13.42
N ASP A 334 -11.93 2.34 13.17
CA ASP A 334 -13.14 2.69 13.89
C ASP A 334 -13.16 1.90 15.20
N ILE A 335 -12.87 2.57 16.31
CA ILE A 335 -12.68 1.95 17.63
C ILE A 335 -13.93 2.17 18.46
N ASN A 336 -14.53 1.06 18.97
CA ASN A 336 -15.72 1.11 19.82
C ASN A 336 -15.53 2.03 21.02
N ASP A 337 -16.53 2.90 21.25
CA ASP A 337 -16.61 3.85 22.34
C ASP A 337 -15.45 4.88 22.40
N VAL A 338 -14.64 4.96 21.34
CA VAL A 338 -13.52 5.91 21.20
C VAL A 338 -13.73 6.83 20.01
N SER A 339 -13.65 6.30 18.77
CA SER A 339 -13.88 7.10 17.55
C SER A 339 -15.32 7.02 17.05
N CYS A 340 -16.06 6.00 17.44
CA CYS A 340 -17.47 5.77 17.14
C CYS A 340 -18.10 4.89 18.22
N LYS A 341 -19.43 4.74 18.21
CA LYS A 341 -20.12 3.90 19.17
C LYS A 341 -19.89 2.41 18.88
N ASP A 342 -20.11 2.02 17.65
CA ASP A 342 -19.88 0.66 17.15
C ASP A 342 -18.90 0.78 15.97
N GLY A 343 -17.86 -0.07 15.89
CA GLY A 343 -16.81 0.01 14.89
C GLY A 343 -16.11 -1.32 14.62
N GLU A 344 -14.93 -1.23 14.04
CA GLU A 344 -14.14 -2.36 13.56
C GLU A 344 -13.53 -3.20 14.67
N VAL A 345 -13.27 -2.59 15.85
CA VAL A 345 -12.49 -3.22 16.93
C VAL A 345 -12.87 -2.69 18.31
N GLU A 346 -12.84 -3.54 19.32
CA GLU A 346 -12.94 -3.14 20.73
C GLU A 346 -11.72 -2.32 21.17
N ALA A 347 -11.95 -1.29 21.99
CA ALA A 347 -10.91 -0.39 22.49
C ALA A 347 -9.77 -1.14 23.20
N THR A 348 -10.08 -2.17 23.99
CA THR A 348 -9.08 -2.96 24.73
C THR A 348 -8.17 -3.76 23.81
N VAL A 349 -8.71 -4.31 22.70
CA VAL A 349 -7.90 -4.98 21.67
C VAL A 349 -7.00 -3.96 20.97
N PHE A 350 -7.57 -2.83 20.53
CA PHE A 350 -6.80 -1.79 19.86
C PHE A 350 -5.65 -1.26 20.73
N ASP A 351 -5.92 -0.96 22.00
CA ASP A 351 -4.91 -0.43 22.93
C ASP A 351 -3.75 -1.40 23.16
N ARG A 352 -4.03 -2.71 23.19
CA ARG A 352 -2.99 -3.74 23.32
C ARG A 352 -2.04 -3.79 22.12
N TYR A 353 -2.55 -3.51 20.92
CA TYR A 353 -1.78 -3.55 19.67
C TYR A 353 -1.39 -2.18 19.13
N ARG A 354 -1.71 -1.10 19.83
CA ARG A 354 -1.44 0.27 19.39
C ARG A 354 0.02 0.50 19.00
N ASP A 355 0.95 0.10 19.83
CA ASP A 355 2.38 0.34 19.58
C ASP A 355 2.92 -0.51 18.41
N PRO A 356 2.60 -1.82 18.28
CA PRO A 356 2.85 -2.58 17.05
C PRO A 356 2.25 -1.96 15.79
N LEU A 357 1.02 -1.45 15.84
CA LEU A 357 0.37 -0.77 14.71
C LEU A 357 1.10 0.52 14.30
N TYR A 358 1.59 1.31 15.26
CA TYR A 358 2.35 2.51 14.95
C TYR A 358 3.71 2.16 14.34
N LYS A 359 4.32 1.05 14.77
CA LYS A 359 5.52 0.51 14.15
C LYS A 359 5.25 0.04 12.70
N GLU A 360 4.16 -0.69 12.46
CA GLU A 360 3.69 -1.07 11.11
C GLU A 360 3.59 0.17 10.20
N ALA A 361 2.91 1.22 10.66
CA ALA A 361 2.78 2.46 9.91
C ALA A 361 4.12 3.15 9.61
N SER A 362 5.15 2.96 10.44
CA SER A 362 6.47 3.58 10.30
C SER A 362 7.31 3.01 9.14
N TYR A 363 6.96 1.85 8.60
CA TYR A 363 7.66 1.25 7.46
C TYR A 363 7.30 1.90 6.12
N LYS A 364 6.13 2.51 6.00
CA LYS A 364 5.63 3.05 4.73
C LYS A 364 6.57 4.06 4.05
N PRO A 365 7.17 5.04 4.72
CA PRO A 365 8.13 5.94 4.07
C PRO A 365 9.32 5.22 3.46
N TYR A 366 9.84 4.19 4.11
CA TYR A 366 10.99 3.41 3.62
C TYR A 366 10.62 2.53 2.44
N VAL A 367 9.42 1.96 2.45
CA VAL A 367 8.88 1.19 1.31
C VAL A 367 8.73 2.09 0.08
N ILE A 368 8.16 3.28 0.23
CA ILE A 368 8.03 4.25 -0.87
C ILE A 368 9.42 4.68 -1.37
N ALA A 369 10.35 5.00 -0.47
CA ALA A 369 11.72 5.35 -0.84
C ALA A 369 12.43 4.22 -1.59
N ALA A 370 12.22 2.97 -1.19
CA ALA A 370 12.75 1.80 -1.88
C ALA A 370 12.18 1.64 -3.29
N MET A 371 10.87 1.81 -3.47
CA MET A 371 10.23 1.80 -4.79
C MET A 371 10.85 2.86 -5.72
N ILE A 372 11.03 4.08 -5.22
CA ILE A 372 11.67 5.17 -5.97
C ILE A 372 13.11 4.82 -6.33
N MET A 373 13.90 4.35 -5.36
CA MET A 373 15.31 4.04 -5.55
C MET A 373 15.51 2.93 -6.58
N LEU A 374 14.73 1.86 -6.51
CA LEU A 374 14.80 0.73 -7.45
C LEU A 374 14.38 1.12 -8.87
N ALA A 375 13.47 2.08 -9.02
CA ALA A 375 13.05 2.59 -10.31
C ALA A 375 14.07 3.57 -10.94
N LYS A 376 14.82 4.30 -10.12
CA LYS A 376 15.71 5.37 -10.59
C LYS A 376 17.18 4.98 -10.71
N PHE A 377 17.60 3.87 -10.09
CA PHE A 377 18.99 3.42 -10.09
C PHE A 377 19.11 1.98 -10.57
N ALA A 378 19.88 1.77 -11.63
CA ALA A 378 20.11 0.42 -12.18
C ALA A 378 20.89 -0.50 -11.22
N ASP A 379 21.74 0.07 -10.37
CA ASP A 379 22.52 -0.65 -9.36
C ASP A 379 22.36 -0.01 -7.97
N PRO A 380 21.25 -0.26 -7.28
CA PRO A 380 21.01 0.28 -5.95
C PRO A 380 21.99 -0.26 -4.90
N ALA A 381 22.56 -1.45 -5.08
CA ALA A 381 23.56 -2.01 -4.18
C ALA A 381 24.86 -1.18 -4.19
N GLU A 382 25.33 -0.81 -5.37
CA GLU A 382 26.51 0.06 -5.52
C GLU A 382 26.23 1.48 -5.02
N VAL A 383 25.01 1.99 -5.18
CA VAL A 383 24.60 3.29 -4.63
C VAL A 383 24.67 3.29 -3.09
N LEU A 384 24.11 2.26 -2.45
CA LEU A 384 24.15 2.12 -0.98
C LEU A 384 25.59 2.06 -0.46
N LYS A 385 26.45 1.30 -1.14
CA LYS A 385 27.87 1.20 -0.79
C LYS A 385 28.61 2.54 -0.88
N LYS A 386 28.38 3.30 -1.94
CA LYS A 386 28.99 4.65 -2.11
C LYS A 386 28.54 5.62 -1.02
N LEU A 387 27.29 5.54 -0.58
CA LEU A 387 26.81 6.39 0.51
C LEU A 387 27.50 6.08 1.83
N GLU A 388 27.73 4.80 2.16
CA GLU A 388 28.46 4.38 3.35
C GLU A 388 29.92 4.85 3.29
N GLU A 389 30.61 4.66 2.16
CA GLU A 389 31.99 5.09 1.96
C GLU A 389 32.16 6.63 2.09
N LYS A 390 31.20 7.40 1.59
CA LYS A 390 31.18 8.88 1.71
C LYS A 390 31.11 9.34 3.16
N GLU A 391 30.36 8.63 4.01
CA GLU A 391 30.29 8.94 5.46
C GLU A 391 31.57 8.54 6.21
N ILE A 392 32.15 7.39 5.90
CA ILE A 392 33.44 6.96 6.49
C ILE A 392 34.53 7.98 6.16
N GLY A 393 34.57 8.48 4.92
CA GLY A 393 35.50 9.53 4.51
C GLY A 393 35.32 10.86 5.26
N ARG A 394 34.07 11.24 5.57
CA ARG A 394 33.76 12.44 6.36
C ARG A 394 34.15 12.30 7.84
N ALA A 395 34.00 11.12 8.40
CA ALA A 395 34.38 10.86 9.79
C ALA A 395 35.92 10.80 10.00
N SER A 396 36.67 10.67 8.91
CA SER A 396 38.16 10.59 8.94
C SER A 396 38.84 11.94 8.71
N CYS A 397 38.13 12.99 8.43
CA CYS A 397 38.56 14.38 8.29
C CYS A 397 38.19 15.20 9.53
#